data_1be693b309674a829a2ca2f3559cb656
#
_entry.id   1be693b309674a829a2ca2f3559cb656
#
_cell.length_a   1.000
_cell.length_b   1.000
_cell.length_c   1.000
_cell.angle_alpha   90.00
_cell.angle_beta   90.00
_cell.angle_gamma   90.00
#
_symmetry.space_group_name_H-M   'P 1'
#
loop_
_entity.id
_entity.type
_entity.pdbx_description
1 polymer ?
#
loop_
_entity_poly.entity_id
_entity_poly.type
_entity_poly.pdbx_seq_one_letter_code
_entity_poly.pdbx_strand_id
1 'polypeptide(L)'
;RVVWLVANGYARPDEILGLTFTRKAAQELGKRIRDRLGVLASDEALVRRLDPSGELAESLRVIAPTVSTYDAYAGDLIREYGLLVPVEPDARLITEAELHAIATEVVLDYQGTLIAEDGSNPAVKSVVENLLGLITSMGNELAAAEDVTELAEVFLKETESLEPSKRTESGYSKVMLNWRSRQEERTAYLPLAAALNAELRRRGLVTFNEQMSVAAKLARDHASVGERQRQRFRVVMLDEYQDTSHAQRVLLRSLFGEGADPDLTVTAVGDPMQAIYGWRGATAANLAAFVEDFPAGDGSPAPKKQLTTSWRNPPEVLDLANAVSDAILGTGAEPVSYTHLRAHETGRNL
;
A
#
# COMPACT_ATOMS: atom_id res chain seq x y z
N ARG A 1 8.40 10.39 18.63
CA ARG A 1 9.36 9.29 18.45
C ARG A 1 10.59 9.72 17.65
N VAL A 2 10.45 10.36 16.47
CA VAL A 2 11.60 10.84 15.66
C VAL A 2 12.57 11.68 16.48
N VAL A 3 12.08 12.74 17.13
CA VAL A 3 12.91 13.62 17.96
C VAL A 3 13.67 12.84 19.04
N TRP A 4 13.00 11.89 19.69
CA TRP A 4 13.63 11.07 20.71
C TRP A 4 14.74 10.18 20.14
N LEU A 5 14.51 9.55 18.99
CA LEU A 5 15.52 8.70 18.33
C LEU A 5 16.74 9.52 17.92
N VAL A 6 16.52 10.69 17.32
CA VAL A 6 17.60 11.59 16.91
C VAL A 6 18.36 12.15 18.12
N ALA A 7 17.64 12.61 19.14
CA ALA A 7 18.24 13.17 20.35
C ALA A 7 19.10 12.18 21.15
N ASN A 8 18.77 10.89 21.06
CA ASN A 8 19.53 9.82 21.73
C ASN A 8 20.53 9.11 20.81
N GLY A 9 20.77 9.61 19.60
CA GLY A 9 21.78 9.08 18.69
C GLY A 9 21.46 7.72 18.05
N TYR A 10 20.19 7.28 18.11
CA TYR A 10 19.77 6.02 17.45
C TYR A 10 19.69 6.12 15.94
N ALA A 11 19.45 7.32 15.41
CA ALA A 11 19.44 7.57 13.98
C ALA A 11 19.69 9.05 13.70
N ARG A 12 20.35 9.36 12.60
CA ARG A 12 20.41 10.71 12.07
C ARG A 12 19.09 11.05 11.36
N PRO A 13 18.78 12.35 11.18
CA PRO A 13 17.56 12.75 10.48
C PRO A 13 17.42 12.14 9.06
N ASP A 14 18.51 12.03 8.30
CA ASP A 14 18.54 11.45 6.94
C ASP A 14 18.35 9.94 6.90
N GLU A 15 18.58 9.25 8.02
CA GLU A 15 18.38 7.81 8.17
C GLU A 15 16.92 7.45 8.51
N ILE A 16 16.01 8.44 8.51
CA ILE A 16 14.61 8.24 8.84
C ILE A 16 13.74 8.37 7.60
N LEU A 17 12.98 7.33 7.31
CA LEU A 17 11.96 7.27 6.27
C LEU A 17 10.56 7.25 6.89
N GLY A 18 9.71 8.19 6.51
CA GLY A 18 8.28 8.20 6.84
C GLY A 18 7.45 8.03 5.58
N LEU A 19 6.61 7.00 5.53
CA LEU A 19 5.69 6.78 4.43
C LEU A 19 4.24 6.92 4.90
N THR A 20 3.44 7.62 4.12
CA THR A 20 2.02 7.85 4.39
C THR A 20 1.20 7.76 3.10
N PHE A 21 -0.13 7.75 3.23
CA PHE A 21 -1.01 7.49 2.09
C PHE A 21 -1.25 8.72 1.19
N THR A 22 -1.29 9.93 1.75
CA THR A 22 -1.62 11.13 0.98
C THR A 22 -0.49 12.14 0.95
N ARG A 23 -0.38 12.90 -0.16
CA ARG A 23 0.60 13.99 -0.30
C ARG A 23 0.45 15.03 0.80
N LYS A 24 -0.78 15.36 1.20
CA LYS A 24 -1.05 16.31 2.27
C LYS A 24 -0.53 15.78 3.60
N ALA A 25 -0.81 14.53 3.95
CA ALA A 25 -0.30 13.91 5.17
C ALA A 25 1.23 13.85 5.17
N ALA A 26 1.88 13.52 4.04
CA ALA A 26 3.33 13.54 3.92
C ALA A 26 3.92 14.93 4.18
N GLN A 27 3.32 15.97 3.60
CA GLN A 27 3.75 17.37 3.82
C GLN A 27 3.58 17.81 5.27
N GLU A 28 2.41 17.52 5.88
CA GLU A 28 2.13 17.87 7.28
C GLU A 28 3.04 17.11 8.24
N LEU A 29 3.25 15.82 8.02
CA LEU A 29 4.17 15.00 8.83
C LEU A 29 5.61 15.52 8.70
N GLY A 30 6.08 15.73 7.48
CA GLY A 30 7.41 16.26 7.22
C GLY A 30 7.63 17.65 7.86
N LYS A 31 6.63 18.55 7.76
CA LYS A 31 6.65 19.84 8.43
C LYS A 31 6.74 19.67 9.95
N ARG A 32 5.85 18.87 10.53
CA ARG A 32 5.81 18.64 11.99
C ARG A 32 7.12 18.06 12.51
N ILE A 33 7.74 17.14 11.78
CA ILE A 33 9.03 16.59 12.17
C ILE A 33 10.11 17.68 12.13
N ARG A 34 10.20 18.46 11.05
CA ARG A 34 11.16 19.55 10.93
C ARG A 34 10.99 20.60 12.03
N ASP A 35 9.76 21.02 12.29
CA ASP A 35 9.46 22.01 13.34
C ASP A 35 9.93 21.51 14.72
N ARG A 36 9.68 20.24 15.03
CA ARG A 36 10.09 19.64 16.30
C ARG A 36 11.61 19.43 16.41
N LEU A 37 12.27 19.03 15.33
CA LEU A 37 13.75 18.97 15.30
C LEU A 37 14.36 20.37 15.39
N GLY A 38 13.72 21.38 14.79
CA GLY A 38 14.12 22.79 14.94
C GLY A 38 14.03 23.28 16.39
N VAL A 39 12.99 22.88 17.14
CA VAL A 39 12.89 23.16 18.58
C VAL A 39 14.04 22.49 19.35
N LEU A 40 14.37 21.24 19.05
CA LEU A 40 15.53 20.58 19.65
C LEU A 40 16.83 21.32 19.31
N ALA A 41 17.01 21.70 18.05
CA ALA A 41 18.21 22.42 17.58
C ALA A 41 18.40 23.81 18.23
N SER A 42 17.30 24.45 18.66
CA SER A 42 17.34 25.75 19.33
C SER A 42 17.81 25.68 20.78
N ASP A 43 17.78 24.53 21.43
CA ASP A 43 18.32 24.30 22.76
C ASP A 43 19.78 23.82 22.69
N GLU A 44 20.68 24.73 22.40
CA GLU A 44 22.12 24.43 22.28
C GLU A 44 22.69 23.75 23.52
N ALA A 45 22.21 24.09 24.70
CA ALA A 45 22.70 23.52 25.96
C ALA A 45 22.27 22.03 26.08
N LEU A 46 21.04 21.72 25.70
CA LEU A 46 20.55 20.35 25.66
C LEU A 46 21.30 19.55 24.59
N VAL A 47 21.45 20.09 23.38
CA VAL A 47 22.13 19.42 22.27
C VAL A 47 23.58 19.09 22.64
N ARG A 48 24.34 20.03 23.21
CA ARG A 48 25.71 19.78 23.69
C ARG A 48 25.80 18.75 24.82
N ARG A 49 24.77 18.67 25.65
CA ARG A 49 24.71 17.68 26.73
C ARG A 49 24.42 16.25 26.18
N LEU A 50 23.57 16.16 25.15
CA LEU A 50 23.22 14.89 24.50
C LEU A 50 24.39 14.40 23.64
N ASP A 51 25.01 15.29 22.90
CA ASP A 51 26.16 15.00 22.06
C ASP A 51 27.28 16.06 22.19
N PRO A 52 28.29 15.80 23.04
CA PRO A 52 29.43 16.69 23.18
C PRO A 52 30.32 16.78 21.94
N SER A 53 30.24 15.83 21.01
CA SER A 53 31.04 15.84 19.77
C SER A 53 30.62 16.94 18.80
N GLY A 54 29.33 17.35 18.85
CA GLY A 54 28.76 18.36 17.98
C GLY A 54 28.15 17.82 16.68
N GLU A 55 28.22 16.52 16.41
CA GLU A 55 27.65 15.88 15.21
C GLU A 55 26.14 16.05 15.16
N LEU A 56 25.46 15.90 16.30
CA LEU A 56 24.03 16.13 16.41
C LEU A 56 23.64 17.56 16.03
N ALA A 57 24.40 18.55 16.54
CA ALA A 57 24.14 19.97 16.24
C ALA A 57 24.28 20.27 14.74
N GLU A 58 25.26 19.68 14.09
CA GLU A 58 25.48 19.83 12.65
C GLU A 58 24.36 19.12 11.85
N SER A 59 24.03 17.87 12.20
CA SER A 59 22.99 17.10 11.51
C SER A 59 21.61 17.78 11.60
N LEU A 60 21.26 18.34 12.74
CA LEU A 60 19.99 19.06 12.94
C LEU A 60 19.84 20.34 12.10
N ARG A 61 20.96 20.95 11.69
CA ARG A 61 20.96 22.19 10.88
C ARG A 61 20.79 21.92 9.39
N VAL A 62 21.28 20.78 8.89
CA VAL A 62 21.49 20.55 7.47
C VAL A 62 20.51 19.50 6.91
N ILE A 63 20.04 18.59 7.73
CA ILE A 63 19.44 17.35 7.28
C ILE A 63 17.98 17.23 7.74
N ALA A 64 17.11 16.86 6.82
CA ALA A 64 15.70 16.57 7.11
C ALA A 64 15.37 15.09 6.84
N PRO A 65 14.48 14.48 7.62
CA PRO A 65 13.96 13.16 7.34
C PRO A 65 13.29 13.09 5.97
N THR A 66 13.39 11.94 5.33
CA THR A 66 12.63 11.64 4.10
C THR A 66 11.20 11.31 4.48
N VAL A 67 10.25 12.12 4.03
CA VAL A 67 8.81 11.85 4.21
C VAL A 67 8.12 11.91 2.86
N SER A 68 7.46 10.83 2.47
CA SER A 68 6.87 10.67 1.14
C SER A 68 5.55 9.89 1.21
N THR A 69 4.82 9.83 0.09
CA THR A 69 3.76 8.84 -0.08
C THR A 69 4.34 7.52 -0.55
N TYR A 70 3.63 6.41 -0.31
CA TYR A 70 4.03 5.10 -0.83
C TYR A 70 4.28 5.15 -2.35
N ASP A 71 3.40 5.79 -3.11
CA ASP A 71 3.51 5.87 -4.57
C ASP A 71 4.68 6.75 -5.03
N ALA A 72 4.93 7.88 -4.35
CA ALA A 72 6.07 8.73 -4.68
C ALA A 72 7.40 8.03 -4.38
N TYR A 73 7.49 7.29 -3.27
CA TYR A 73 8.65 6.49 -2.93
C TYR A 73 8.90 5.36 -3.94
N ALA A 74 7.84 4.68 -4.41
CA ALA A 74 7.94 3.71 -5.49
C ALA A 74 8.50 4.34 -6.78
N GLY A 75 8.05 5.55 -7.13
CA GLY A 75 8.58 6.31 -8.26
C GLY A 75 10.06 6.69 -8.10
N ASP A 76 10.48 7.04 -6.88
CA ASP A 76 11.89 7.33 -6.58
C ASP A 76 12.77 6.09 -6.79
N LEU A 77 12.30 4.91 -6.34
CA LEU A 77 13.00 3.63 -6.55
C LEU A 77 13.15 3.30 -8.04
N ILE A 78 12.11 3.50 -8.84
CA ILE A 78 12.20 3.26 -10.29
C ILE A 78 13.18 4.23 -10.94
N ARG A 79 13.19 5.50 -10.57
CA ARG A 79 14.18 6.46 -11.10
C ARG A 79 15.61 6.08 -10.73
N GLU A 80 15.81 5.53 -9.53
CA GLU A 80 17.14 5.16 -9.04
C GLU A 80 17.64 3.82 -9.60
N TYR A 81 16.72 2.83 -9.73
CA TYR A 81 17.07 1.44 -10.06
C TYR A 81 16.36 0.90 -11.30
N GLY A 82 15.59 1.69 -12.03
CA GLY A 82 14.75 1.23 -13.13
C GLY A 82 15.49 0.56 -14.28
N LEU A 83 16.81 0.77 -14.39
CA LEU A 83 17.64 0.06 -15.36
C LEU A 83 17.80 -1.44 -15.07
N LEU A 84 17.41 -1.90 -13.89
CA LEU A 84 17.40 -3.32 -13.52
C LEU A 84 16.15 -4.06 -14.00
N VAL A 85 15.15 -3.35 -14.47
CA VAL A 85 13.86 -3.89 -14.94
C VAL A 85 13.55 -3.34 -16.34
N PRO A 86 12.77 -4.05 -17.16
CA PRO A 86 12.46 -3.63 -18.54
C PRO A 86 11.38 -2.54 -18.56
N VAL A 87 11.66 -1.40 -17.93
CA VAL A 87 10.77 -0.23 -17.91
C VAL A 87 11.54 1.04 -18.23
N GLU A 88 10.84 2.04 -18.79
CA GLU A 88 11.40 3.37 -19.00
C GLU A 88 11.42 4.13 -17.67
N PRO A 89 12.61 4.45 -17.11
CA PRO A 89 12.70 5.15 -15.81
C PRO A 89 12.05 6.54 -15.83
N ASP A 90 12.05 7.18 -17.00
CA ASP A 90 11.50 8.53 -17.23
C ASP A 90 10.08 8.51 -17.80
N ALA A 91 9.38 7.36 -17.76
CA ALA A 91 8.00 7.28 -18.20
C ALA A 91 7.11 8.30 -17.47
N ARG A 92 6.31 9.04 -18.23
CA ARG A 92 5.42 10.07 -17.68
C ARG A 92 4.21 9.44 -16.99
N LEU A 93 3.99 9.85 -15.77
CA LEU A 93 2.79 9.45 -15.01
C LEU A 93 1.54 10.09 -15.63
N ILE A 94 0.49 9.29 -15.86
CA ILE A 94 -0.76 9.76 -16.46
C ILE A 94 -1.89 9.83 -15.45
N THR A 95 -2.87 10.67 -15.77
CA THR A 95 -4.13 10.79 -15.02
C THR A 95 -5.10 9.68 -15.37
N GLU A 96 -6.09 9.44 -14.50
CA GLU A 96 -7.18 8.48 -14.78
C GLU A 96 -7.96 8.85 -16.06
N ALA A 97 -8.15 10.16 -16.32
CA ALA A 97 -8.84 10.62 -17.51
C ALA A 97 -8.05 10.32 -18.80
N GLU A 98 -6.73 10.53 -18.79
CA GLU A 98 -5.86 10.16 -19.91
C GLU A 98 -5.85 8.64 -20.12
N LEU A 99 -5.75 7.86 -19.06
CA LEU A 99 -5.79 6.41 -19.12
C LEU A 99 -7.11 5.91 -19.73
N HIS A 100 -8.24 6.48 -19.28
CA HIS A 100 -9.55 6.14 -19.82
C HIS A 100 -9.67 6.47 -21.32
N ALA A 101 -9.13 7.61 -21.77
CA ALA A 101 -9.13 7.97 -23.18
C ALA A 101 -8.32 6.99 -24.02
N ILE A 102 -7.09 6.65 -23.57
CA ILE A 102 -6.22 5.70 -24.28
C ILE A 102 -6.85 4.29 -24.28
N ALA A 103 -7.41 3.85 -23.15
CA ALA A 103 -8.12 2.58 -23.10
C ALA A 103 -9.31 2.53 -24.08
N THR A 104 -10.03 3.64 -24.22
CA THR A 104 -11.13 3.75 -25.21
C THR A 104 -10.61 3.62 -26.64
N GLU A 105 -9.50 4.28 -27.00
CA GLU A 105 -8.87 4.12 -28.32
C GLU A 105 -8.49 2.66 -28.57
N VAL A 106 -7.80 2.01 -27.62
CA VAL A 106 -7.38 0.61 -27.74
C VAL A 106 -8.58 -0.33 -27.88
N VAL A 107 -9.67 -0.10 -27.16
CA VAL A 107 -10.90 -0.89 -27.24
C VAL A 107 -11.57 -0.75 -28.61
N LEU A 108 -11.61 0.47 -29.16
CA LEU A 108 -12.19 0.74 -30.50
C LEU A 108 -11.38 0.11 -31.63
N ASP A 109 -10.05 0.03 -31.48
CA ASP A 109 -9.15 -0.55 -32.48
C ASP A 109 -9.01 -2.07 -32.35
N TYR A 110 -9.56 -2.66 -31.26
CA TYR A 110 -9.40 -4.08 -30.98
C TYR A 110 -10.20 -4.94 -31.97
N GLN A 111 -9.52 -5.90 -32.61
CA GLN A 111 -10.11 -6.80 -33.64
C GLN A 111 -10.57 -8.15 -33.07
N GLY A 112 -10.35 -8.39 -31.76
CA GLY A 112 -10.82 -9.62 -31.11
C GLY A 112 -12.32 -9.56 -30.81
N THR A 113 -12.88 -10.72 -30.49
CA THR A 113 -14.29 -10.83 -30.15
C THR A 113 -14.47 -10.83 -28.63
N LEU A 114 -15.29 -9.91 -28.13
CA LEU A 114 -15.76 -9.88 -26.74
C LEU A 114 -17.28 -10.10 -26.78
N ILE A 115 -17.77 -11.10 -26.07
CA ILE A 115 -19.20 -11.45 -26.06
C ILE A 115 -19.69 -11.32 -24.61
N ALA A 116 -20.77 -10.56 -24.39
CA ALA A 116 -21.44 -10.49 -23.09
C ALA A 116 -22.21 -11.80 -22.78
N GLU A 117 -22.60 -11.98 -21.51
CA GLU A 117 -23.34 -13.16 -21.03
C GLU A 117 -24.62 -13.45 -21.84
N ASP A 118 -25.27 -12.41 -22.37
CA ASP A 118 -26.47 -12.50 -23.18
C ASP A 118 -26.20 -12.79 -24.68
N GLY A 119 -24.93 -12.99 -25.05
CA GLY A 119 -24.51 -13.20 -26.44
C GLY A 119 -24.45 -11.94 -27.29
N SER A 120 -24.66 -10.75 -26.69
CA SER A 120 -24.55 -9.45 -27.38
C SER A 120 -23.11 -8.91 -27.36
N ASN A 121 -22.84 -7.94 -28.25
CA ASN A 121 -21.60 -7.18 -28.16
C ASN A 121 -21.70 -6.19 -26.96
N PRO A 122 -20.75 -6.24 -26.00
CA PRO A 122 -20.79 -5.33 -24.86
C PRO A 122 -20.57 -3.88 -25.30
N ALA A 123 -21.17 -2.94 -24.57
CA ALA A 123 -20.96 -1.52 -24.83
C ALA A 123 -19.50 -1.14 -24.58
N VAL A 124 -18.92 -0.31 -25.44
CA VAL A 124 -17.52 0.16 -25.33
C VAL A 124 -17.19 0.69 -23.93
N LYS A 125 -18.11 1.46 -23.33
CA LYS A 125 -17.94 1.97 -21.97
C LYS A 125 -17.72 0.86 -20.95
N SER A 126 -18.55 -0.20 -20.99
CA SER A 126 -18.46 -1.34 -20.07
C SER A 126 -17.16 -2.12 -20.29
N VAL A 127 -16.74 -2.28 -21.55
CA VAL A 127 -15.46 -2.92 -21.89
C VAL A 127 -14.29 -2.14 -21.29
N VAL A 128 -14.27 -0.81 -21.44
CA VAL A 128 -13.23 0.05 -20.87
C VAL A 128 -13.19 -0.05 -19.35
N GLU A 129 -14.35 0.05 -18.69
CA GLU A 129 -14.44 -0.05 -17.23
C GLU A 129 -13.94 -1.40 -16.71
N ASN A 130 -14.35 -2.51 -17.34
CA ASN A 130 -13.91 -3.85 -16.97
C ASN A 130 -12.41 -4.06 -17.23
N LEU A 131 -11.90 -3.57 -18.36
CA LEU A 131 -10.48 -3.61 -18.72
C LEU A 131 -9.62 -2.88 -17.66
N LEU A 132 -9.99 -1.66 -17.33
CA LEU A 132 -9.27 -0.85 -16.34
C LEU A 132 -9.35 -1.48 -14.94
N GLY A 133 -10.51 -2.03 -14.58
CA GLY A 133 -10.67 -2.79 -13.34
C GLY A 133 -9.78 -4.02 -13.28
N LEU A 134 -9.69 -4.80 -14.36
CA LEU A 134 -8.83 -5.98 -14.45
C LEU A 134 -7.35 -5.60 -14.30
N ILE A 135 -6.86 -4.63 -15.07
CA ILE A 135 -5.46 -4.18 -15.01
C ILE A 135 -5.12 -3.65 -13.61
N THR A 136 -6.03 -2.89 -13.01
CA THR A 136 -5.84 -2.38 -11.64
C THR A 136 -5.74 -3.52 -10.63
N SER A 137 -6.60 -4.52 -10.72
CA SER A 137 -6.57 -5.68 -9.84
C SER A 137 -5.30 -6.51 -10.03
N MET A 138 -4.91 -6.77 -11.29
CA MET A 138 -3.67 -7.49 -11.59
C MET A 138 -2.44 -6.77 -11.03
N GLY A 139 -2.37 -5.45 -11.17
CA GLY A 139 -1.25 -4.66 -10.63
C GLY A 139 -1.22 -4.65 -9.11
N ASN A 140 -2.36 -4.50 -8.44
CA ASN A 140 -2.45 -4.53 -6.97
C ASN A 140 -2.04 -5.87 -6.38
N GLU A 141 -2.37 -6.98 -7.06
CA GLU A 141 -2.04 -8.34 -6.63
C GLU A 141 -0.72 -8.86 -7.23
N LEU A 142 -0.02 -8.07 -8.03
CA LEU A 142 1.19 -8.44 -8.79
C LEU A 142 0.97 -9.63 -9.71
N ALA A 143 -0.27 -9.91 -10.10
CA ALA A 143 -0.66 -11.04 -10.92
C ALA A 143 -0.25 -10.84 -12.38
N ALA A 144 0.29 -11.88 -13.00
CA ALA A 144 0.52 -11.98 -14.43
C ALA A 144 -0.75 -12.51 -15.16
N ALA A 145 -0.75 -12.45 -16.48
CA ALA A 145 -1.87 -12.99 -17.29
C ALA A 145 -2.02 -14.52 -17.08
N GLU A 146 -0.90 -15.19 -16.91
CA GLU A 146 -0.83 -16.64 -16.64
C GLU A 146 -1.51 -16.99 -15.31
N ASP A 147 -1.29 -16.19 -14.25
CA ASP A 147 -1.92 -16.40 -12.94
C ASP A 147 -3.45 -16.25 -13.01
N VAL A 148 -3.92 -15.27 -13.79
CA VAL A 148 -5.37 -15.05 -13.99
C VAL A 148 -5.99 -16.22 -14.75
N THR A 149 -5.29 -16.74 -15.77
CA THR A 149 -5.74 -17.88 -16.57
C THR A 149 -5.77 -19.14 -15.72
N GLU A 150 -4.70 -19.45 -14.99
CA GLU A 150 -4.62 -20.63 -14.12
C GLU A 150 -5.72 -20.60 -13.05
N LEU A 151 -5.93 -19.46 -12.39
CA LEU A 151 -7.00 -19.32 -11.41
C LEU A 151 -8.37 -19.55 -12.00
N ALA A 152 -8.62 -19.03 -13.21
CA ALA A 152 -9.89 -19.22 -13.91
C ALA A 152 -10.11 -20.71 -14.26
N GLU A 153 -9.10 -21.39 -14.82
CA GLU A 153 -9.15 -22.81 -15.15
C GLU A 153 -9.40 -23.69 -13.93
N VAL A 154 -8.66 -23.44 -12.83
CA VAL A 154 -8.86 -24.17 -11.57
C VAL A 154 -10.28 -23.98 -11.06
N PHE A 155 -10.78 -22.73 -11.02
CA PHE A 155 -12.13 -22.43 -10.55
C PHE A 155 -13.20 -23.11 -11.41
N LEU A 156 -13.07 -23.07 -12.74
CA LEU A 156 -14.02 -23.68 -13.67
C LEU A 156 -14.04 -25.20 -13.49
N LYS A 157 -12.85 -25.83 -13.38
CA LYS A 157 -12.71 -27.27 -13.18
C LYS A 157 -13.27 -27.73 -11.82
N GLU A 158 -12.95 -27.02 -10.73
CA GLU A 158 -13.49 -27.35 -9.40
C GLU A 158 -15.02 -27.24 -9.37
N THR A 159 -15.57 -26.21 -10.00
CA THR A 159 -17.03 -26.05 -10.08
C THR A 159 -17.71 -27.11 -10.93
N GLU A 160 -17.05 -27.71 -11.93
CA GLU A 160 -17.56 -28.85 -12.70
C GLU A 160 -17.65 -30.15 -11.89
N SER A 161 -16.76 -30.28 -10.89
CA SER A 161 -16.75 -31.45 -10.01
C SER A 161 -17.85 -31.44 -8.93
N LEU A 162 -18.58 -30.34 -8.77
CA LEU A 162 -19.62 -30.20 -7.76
C LEU A 162 -20.89 -30.98 -8.19
N GLU A 163 -21.59 -31.58 -7.22
CA GLU A 163 -22.85 -32.22 -7.48
C GLU A 163 -23.89 -31.21 -8.01
N PRO A 164 -24.51 -31.47 -9.18
CA PRO A 164 -25.48 -30.57 -9.76
C PRO A 164 -26.69 -30.33 -8.85
N SER A 165 -27.12 -29.10 -8.75
CA SER A 165 -28.33 -28.75 -8.01
C SER A 165 -29.57 -29.30 -8.75
N LYS A 166 -30.34 -30.13 -8.08
CA LYS A 166 -31.62 -30.66 -8.63
C LYS A 166 -32.70 -29.57 -8.82
N ARG A 167 -32.44 -28.33 -8.38
CA ARG A 167 -33.42 -27.23 -8.44
C ARG A 167 -33.25 -26.30 -9.65
N THR A 168 -32.23 -26.53 -10.48
CA THR A 168 -31.93 -25.70 -11.65
C THR A 168 -31.64 -26.59 -12.87
N GLU A 169 -32.09 -26.18 -14.05
CA GLU A 169 -31.84 -26.91 -15.32
C GLU A 169 -30.33 -26.95 -15.65
N SER A 170 -29.60 -25.91 -15.33
CA SER A 170 -28.13 -25.82 -15.54
C SER A 170 -27.31 -26.62 -14.54
N GLY A 171 -27.92 -27.13 -13.45
CA GLY A 171 -27.19 -27.74 -12.35
C GLY A 171 -26.53 -26.75 -11.40
N TYR A 172 -26.48 -25.45 -11.73
CA TYR A 172 -25.85 -24.43 -10.94
C TYR A 172 -26.84 -23.34 -10.49
N SER A 173 -26.56 -22.70 -9.35
CA SER A 173 -27.29 -21.47 -8.96
C SER A 173 -26.91 -20.30 -9.89
N LYS A 174 -27.79 -19.30 -9.99
CA LYS A 174 -27.49 -18.07 -10.76
C LYS A 174 -26.20 -17.38 -10.31
N VAL A 175 -25.90 -17.42 -9.01
CA VAL A 175 -24.67 -16.87 -8.45
C VAL A 175 -23.44 -17.62 -8.98
N MET A 176 -23.52 -18.96 -9.01
CA MET A 176 -22.41 -19.77 -9.51
C MET A 176 -22.21 -19.56 -11.02
N LEU A 177 -23.29 -19.51 -11.80
CA LEU A 177 -23.20 -19.20 -13.23
C LEU A 177 -22.53 -17.86 -13.49
N ASN A 178 -22.93 -16.82 -12.74
CA ASN A 178 -22.30 -15.50 -12.84
C ASN A 178 -20.81 -15.54 -12.46
N TRP A 179 -20.43 -16.29 -11.42
CA TRP A 179 -19.01 -16.41 -11.06
C TRP A 179 -18.20 -17.15 -12.14
N ARG A 180 -18.75 -18.19 -12.75
CA ARG A 180 -18.10 -18.91 -13.85
C ARG A 180 -17.94 -18.00 -15.07
N SER A 181 -19.01 -17.34 -15.50
CA SER A 181 -18.97 -16.39 -16.62
C SER A 181 -17.94 -15.27 -16.40
N ARG A 182 -17.83 -14.74 -15.18
CA ARG A 182 -16.81 -13.75 -14.85
C ARG A 182 -15.37 -14.27 -14.96
N GLN A 183 -15.10 -15.55 -14.72
CA GLN A 183 -13.77 -16.12 -14.96
C GLN A 183 -13.46 -16.17 -16.46
N GLU A 184 -14.40 -16.62 -17.26
CA GLU A 184 -14.29 -16.66 -18.72
C GLU A 184 -14.12 -15.25 -19.32
N GLU A 185 -14.89 -14.30 -18.83
CA GLU A 185 -14.78 -12.88 -19.22
C GLU A 185 -13.40 -12.31 -18.88
N ARG A 186 -12.87 -12.54 -17.68
CA ARG A 186 -11.53 -12.08 -17.29
C ARG A 186 -10.45 -12.58 -18.23
N THR A 187 -10.47 -13.86 -18.59
CA THR A 187 -9.48 -14.43 -19.53
C THR A 187 -9.64 -13.86 -20.94
N ALA A 188 -10.87 -13.59 -21.37
CA ALA A 188 -11.13 -12.94 -22.66
C ALA A 188 -10.61 -11.50 -22.74
N TYR A 189 -10.48 -10.78 -21.60
CA TYR A 189 -9.92 -9.44 -21.54
C TYR A 189 -8.38 -9.39 -21.52
N LEU A 190 -7.68 -10.50 -21.25
CA LEU A 190 -6.21 -10.49 -21.13
C LEU A 190 -5.48 -10.02 -22.40
N PRO A 191 -5.87 -10.41 -23.63
CA PRO A 191 -5.25 -9.85 -24.84
C PRO A 191 -5.44 -8.33 -24.97
N LEU A 192 -6.61 -7.82 -24.56
CA LEU A 192 -6.90 -6.40 -24.56
C LEU A 192 -6.08 -5.65 -23.50
N ALA A 193 -5.89 -6.24 -22.32
CA ALA A 193 -5.01 -5.73 -21.28
C ALA A 193 -3.54 -5.66 -21.76
N ALA A 194 -3.08 -6.69 -22.47
CA ALA A 194 -1.75 -6.69 -23.07
C ALA A 194 -1.60 -5.58 -24.14
N ALA A 195 -2.63 -5.37 -24.98
CA ALA A 195 -2.64 -4.31 -25.99
C ALA A 195 -2.58 -2.91 -25.34
N LEU A 196 -3.35 -2.65 -24.27
CA LEU A 196 -3.31 -1.39 -23.55
C LEU A 196 -1.94 -1.14 -22.91
N ASN A 197 -1.37 -2.15 -22.26
CA ASN A 197 -0.04 -2.02 -21.66
C ASN A 197 1.05 -1.78 -22.71
N ALA A 198 0.94 -2.40 -23.89
CA ALA A 198 1.86 -2.15 -25.01
C ALA A 198 1.73 -0.71 -25.52
N GLU A 199 0.51 -0.19 -25.65
CA GLU A 199 0.26 1.18 -26.10
C GLU A 199 0.76 2.23 -25.11
N LEU A 200 0.57 2.01 -23.79
CA LEU A 200 1.11 2.87 -22.76
C LEU A 200 2.63 2.94 -22.81
N ARG A 201 3.31 1.78 -22.93
CA ARG A 201 4.78 1.73 -23.10
C ARG A 201 5.24 2.43 -24.37
N ARG A 202 4.56 2.20 -25.50
CA ARG A 202 4.88 2.87 -26.77
C ARG A 202 4.83 4.39 -26.67
N ARG A 203 3.91 4.93 -25.84
CA ARG A 203 3.77 6.37 -25.58
C ARG A 203 4.70 6.88 -24.46
N GLY A 204 5.50 6.03 -23.83
CA GLY A 204 6.33 6.39 -22.67
C GLY A 204 5.49 6.80 -21.46
N LEU A 205 4.36 6.12 -21.22
CA LEU A 205 3.39 6.44 -20.18
C LEU A 205 3.33 5.34 -19.13
N VAL A 206 3.08 5.73 -17.89
CA VAL A 206 2.93 4.81 -16.76
C VAL A 206 1.77 5.24 -15.86
N THR A 207 1.03 4.29 -15.31
CA THR A 207 0.01 4.54 -14.30
C THR A 207 0.59 4.42 -12.90
N PHE A 208 -0.06 4.99 -11.89
CA PHE A 208 0.35 4.83 -10.48
C PHE A 208 0.39 3.36 -10.06
N ASN A 209 -0.58 2.57 -10.51
CA ASN A 209 -0.66 1.15 -10.21
C ASN A 209 0.49 0.36 -10.84
N GLU A 210 0.78 0.62 -12.12
CA GLU A 210 1.92 -0.01 -12.81
C GLU A 210 3.25 0.39 -12.16
N GLN A 211 3.42 1.68 -11.81
CA GLN A 211 4.60 2.16 -11.09
C GLN A 211 4.81 1.39 -9.79
N MET A 212 3.76 1.21 -8.98
CA MET A 212 3.83 0.45 -7.73
C MET A 212 4.17 -1.02 -7.98
N SER A 213 3.51 -1.65 -8.95
CA SER A 213 3.74 -3.05 -9.33
C SER A 213 5.19 -3.27 -9.78
N VAL A 214 5.72 -2.37 -10.60
CA VAL A 214 7.12 -2.43 -11.07
C VAL A 214 8.09 -2.25 -9.92
N ALA A 215 7.87 -1.29 -9.02
CA ALA A 215 8.73 -1.09 -7.86
C ALA A 215 8.72 -2.30 -6.91
N ALA A 216 7.56 -2.94 -6.73
CA ALA A 216 7.43 -4.14 -5.92
C ALA A 216 8.21 -5.33 -6.52
N LYS A 217 8.08 -5.55 -7.84
CA LYS A 217 8.84 -6.58 -8.56
C LYS A 217 10.34 -6.29 -8.52
N LEU A 218 10.74 -5.04 -8.76
CA LEU A 218 12.13 -4.60 -8.67
C LEU A 218 12.74 -4.94 -7.30
N ALA A 219 12.07 -4.59 -6.21
CA ALA A 219 12.55 -4.85 -4.86
C ALA A 219 12.59 -6.35 -4.53
N ARG A 220 11.60 -7.12 -5.00
CA ARG A 220 11.51 -8.57 -4.78
C ARG A 220 12.61 -9.33 -5.55
N ASP A 221 12.83 -8.96 -6.80
CA ASP A 221 13.68 -9.70 -7.71
C ASP A 221 15.17 -9.27 -7.62
N HIS A 222 15.46 -8.13 -6.97
CA HIS A 222 16.81 -7.59 -6.80
C HIS A 222 17.13 -7.25 -5.34
N ALA A 223 17.64 -8.24 -4.59
CA ALA A 223 17.96 -8.10 -3.16
C ALA A 223 18.90 -6.91 -2.85
N SER A 224 19.79 -6.56 -3.79
CA SER A 224 20.72 -5.43 -3.66
C SER A 224 20.00 -4.08 -3.49
N VAL A 225 18.77 -3.94 -4.00
CA VAL A 225 17.96 -2.72 -3.81
C VAL A 225 17.55 -2.61 -2.34
N GLY A 226 17.05 -3.68 -1.74
CA GLY A 226 16.73 -3.74 -0.32
C GLY A 226 17.95 -3.46 0.57
N GLU A 227 19.10 -4.07 0.27
CA GLU A 227 20.34 -3.83 1.01
C GLU A 227 20.74 -2.35 1.02
N ARG A 228 20.69 -1.68 -0.14
CA ARG A 228 21.00 -0.24 -0.24
C ARG A 228 19.99 0.62 0.50
N GLN A 229 18.71 0.28 0.46
CA GLN A 229 17.69 1.02 1.19
C GLN A 229 17.85 0.85 2.70
N ARG A 230 18.23 -0.32 3.21
CA ARG A 230 18.55 -0.55 4.64
C ARG A 230 19.83 0.15 5.08
N GLN A 231 20.83 0.28 4.20
CA GLN A 231 22.02 1.10 4.47
C GLN A 231 21.68 2.58 4.58
N ARG A 232 20.69 3.04 3.80
CA ARG A 232 20.24 4.45 3.80
C ARG A 232 19.33 4.78 4.95
N PHE A 233 18.41 3.89 5.32
CA PHE A 233 17.39 4.13 6.33
C PHE A 233 17.50 3.13 7.49
N ARG A 234 17.69 3.69 8.69
CA ARG A 234 17.73 2.93 9.95
C ARG A 234 16.37 2.89 10.66
N VAL A 235 15.52 3.86 10.37
CA VAL A 235 14.18 3.96 10.94
C VAL A 235 13.17 4.15 9.84
N VAL A 236 12.23 3.22 9.73
CA VAL A 236 11.13 3.27 8.77
C VAL A 236 9.81 3.35 9.53
N MET A 237 9.00 4.36 9.22
CA MET A 237 7.69 4.57 9.81
C MET A 237 6.62 4.54 8.73
N LEU A 238 5.67 3.63 8.86
CA LEU A 238 4.59 3.38 7.94
C LEU A 238 3.28 3.83 8.57
N ASP A 239 2.64 4.82 7.98
CA ASP A 239 1.37 5.39 8.44
C ASP A 239 0.20 4.85 7.61
N GLU A 240 -0.99 4.73 8.21
CA GLU A 240 -2.21 4.19 7.57
C GLU A 240 -1.98 2.82 6.92
N TYR A 241 -1.23 1.94 7.59
CA TYR A 241 -0.80 0.66 6.99
C TYR A 241 -1.96 -0.27 6.63
N GLN A 242 -3.15 -0.10 7.24
CA GLN A 242 -4.37 -0.84 6.88
C GLN A 242 -4.88 -0.54 5.46
N ASP A 243 -4.46 0.59 4.87
CA ASP A 243 -4.87 1.01 3.53
C ASP A 243 -3.87 0.59 2.45
N THR A 244 -2.86 -0.21 2.80
CA THR A 244 -1.88 -0.72 1.83
C THR A 244 -2.45 -1.85 0.97
N SER A 245 -2.07 -1.87 -0.32
CA SER A 245 -2.33 -2.97 -1.24
C SER A 245 -1.31 -4.11 -1.06
N HIS A 246 -1.60 -5.27 -1.68
CA HIS A 246 -0.63 -6.37 -1.69
C HIS A 246 0.71 -5.96 -2.34
N ALA A 247 0.68 -5.23 -3.45
CA ALA A 247 1.90 -4.74 -4.10
C ALA A 247 2.75 -3.85 -3.17
N GLN A 248 2.10 -2.93 -2.42
CA GLN A 248 2.80 -2.10 -1.42
C GLN A 248 3.38 -2.94 -0.29
N ARG A 249 2.65 -3.95 0.20
CA ARG A 249 3.16 -4.89 1.20
C ARG A 249 4.39 -5.64 0.70
N VAL A 250 4.33 -6.18 -0.53
CA VAL A 250 5.47 -6.89 -1.15
C VAL A 250 6.67 -5.96 -1.28
N LEU A 251 6.47 -4.73 -1.79
CA LEU A 251 7.52 -3.72 -1.88
C LEU A 251 8.22 -3.52 -0.53
N LEU A 252 7.45 -3.20 0.49
CA LEU A 252 8.00 -2.86 1.81
C LEU A 252 8.67 -4.05 2.49
N ARG A 253 8.07 -5.24 2.37
CA ARG A 253 8.66 -6.48 2.89
C ARG A 253 9.98 -6.79 2.21
N SER A 254 10.06 -6.70 0.89
CA SER A 254 11.30 -6.97 0.14
C SER A 254 12.40 -5.96 0.46
N LEU A 255 12.05 -4.71 0.75
CA LEU A 255 13.04 -3.68 1.11
C LEU A 255 13.51 -3.78 2.56
N PHE A 256 12.58 -3.99 3.50
CA PHE A 256 12.80 -3.78 4.93
C PHE A 256 12.39 -4.96 5.83
N GLY A 257 11.76 -5.99 5.26
CA GLY A 257 11.38 -7.22 5.96
C GLY A 257 12.51 -8.23 6.00
N GLU A 258 12.18 -9.48 5.87
CA GLU A 258 13.10 -10.62 5.71
C GLU A 258 14.31 -10.65 6.68
N GLY A 259 14.10 -10.13 7.84
CA GLY A 259 14.79 -10.44 9.09
C GLY A 259 16.23 -10.01 9.22
N ALA A 260 16.69 -9.06 8.44
CA ALA A 260 18.08 -9.19 8.35
C ALA A 260 18.97 -8.09 8.92
N ASP A 261 18.46 -6.95 9.26
CA ASP A 261 19.33 -5.90 9.81
C ASP A 261 18.92 -5.56 11.27
N PRO A 262 19.75 -5.96 12.27
CA PRO A 262 19.46 -5.70 13.67
C PRO A 262 19.42 -4.19 14.00
N ASP A 263 20.01 -3.36 13.15
CA ASP A 263 20.04 -1.92 13.32
C ASP A 263 18.84 -1.21 12.65
N LEU A 264 18.01 -1.96 11.91
CA LEU A 264 16.81 -1.42 11.27
C LEU A 264 15.60 -1.50 12.22
N THR A 265 14.89 -0.40 12.36
CA THR A 265 13.61 -0.36 13.07
C THR A 265 12.47 -0.02 12.11
N VAL A 266 11.56 -0.96 11.89
CA VAL A 266 10.31 -0.73 11.13
C VAL A 266 9.14 -0.59 12.10
N THR A 267 8.30 0.41 11.90
CA THR A 267 7.10 0.62 12.71
C THR A 267 5.93 0.95 11.81
N ALA A 268 4.86 0.16 11.89
CA ALA A 268 3.60 0.48 11.24
C ALA A 268 2.59 1.00 12.25
N VAL A 269 1.78 1.96 11.81
CA VAL A 269 0.62 2.46 12.53
C VAL A 269 -0.59 2.31 11.62
N GLY A 270 -1.69 1.82 12.17
CA GLY A 270 -2.93 1.63 11.43
C GLY A 270 -4.07 1.18 12.33
N ASP A 271 -5.29 1.33 11.82
CA ASP A 271 -6.51 0.88 12.46
C ASP A 271 -7.32 0.05 11.46
N PRO A 272 -7.47 -1.26 11.66
CA PRO A 272 -8.19 -2.13 10.72
C PRO A 272 -9.65 -1.72 10.53
N MET A 273 -10.27 -1.03 11.51
CA MET A 273 -11.63 -0.51 11.42
C MET A 273 -11.74 0.75 10.56
N GLN A 274 -10.61 1.38 10.22
CA GLN A 274 -10.53 2.54 9.34
C GLN A 274 -10.07 2.19 7.92
N ALA A 275 -10.00 0.92 7.55
CA ALA A 275 -9.67 0.48 6.19
C ALA A 275 -10.80 0.84 5.23
N ILE A 276 -10.63 1.91 4.45
CA ILE A 276 -11.66 2.48 3.56
C ILE A 276 -11.29 2.44 2.08
N TYR A 277 -10.09 1.98 1.74
CA TYR A 277 -9.58 1.93 0.37
C TYR A 277 -9.58 0.52 -0.25
N GLY A 278 -10.49 -0.37 0.20
CA GLY A 278 -10.63 -1.71 -0.36
C GLY A 278 -10.88 -1.72 -1.87
N TRP A 279 -11.58 -0.73 -2.41
CA TRP A 279 -11.79 -0.55 -3.84
C TRP A 279 -10.52 -0.21 -4.64
N ARG A 280 -9.42 0.16 -3.95
CA ARG A 280 -8.08 0.34 -4.51
C ARG A 280 -7.16 -0.86 -4.27
N GLY A 281 -7.69 -2.00 -3.83
CA GLY A 281 -6.93 -3.19 -3.50
C GLY A 281 -6.27 -3.17 -2.12
N ALA A 282 -6.64 -2.21 -1.25
CA ALA A 282 -6.19 -2.22 0.13
C ALA A 282 -6.86 -3.36 0.91
N THR A 283 -6.12 -3.95 1.84
CA THR A 283 -6.64 -4.98 2.75
C THR A 283 -6.14 -4.79 4.17
N ALA A 284 -7.08 -4.73 5.11
CA ALA A 284 -6.76 -4.67 6.54
C ALA A 284 -5.94 -5.89 7.03
N ALA A 285 -5.97 -7.00 6.29
CA ALA A 285 -5.17 -8.18 6.57
C ALA A 285 -3.65 -7.89 6.51
N ASN A 286 -3.21 -6.87 5.76
CA ASN A 286 -1.81 -6.47 5.73
C ASN A 286 -1.32 -5.99 7.10
N LEU A 287 -2.17 -5.32 7.88
CA LEU A 287 -1.80 -4.88 9.23
C LEU A 287 -1.61 -6.09 10.17
N ALA A 288 -2.43 -7.11 10.04
CA ALA A 288 -2.26 -8.36 10.80
C ALA A 288 -0.98 -9.11 10.39
N ALA A 289 -0.67 -9.14 9.09
CA ALA A 289 0.51 -9.80 8.55
C ALA A 289 1.83 -9.07 8.86
N PHE A 290 1.77 -7.80 9.27
CA PHE A 290 2.97 -7.00 9.56
C PHE A 290 3.92 -7.67 10.56
N VAL A 291 3.40 -8.34 11.56
CA VAL A 291 4.20 -8.97 12.63
C VAL A 291 5.08 -10.11 12.12
N GLU A 292 4.66 -10.74 11.04
CA GLU A 292 5.40 -11.82 10.36
C GLU A 292 6.31 -11.28 9.25
N ASP A 293 5.85 -10.24 8.54
CA ASP A 293 6.63 -9.62 7.46
C ASP A 293 7.86 -8.86 7.97
N PHE A 294 7.79 -8.35 9.22
CA PHE A 294 8.83 -7.55 9.86
C PHE A 294 9.13 -8.08 11.27
N PRO A 295 9.70 -9.28 11.39
CA PRO A 295 10.00 -9.87 12.69
C PRO A 295 11.01 -9.01 13.47
N ALA A 296 11.02 -9.19 14.79
CA ALA A 296 12.05 -8.61 15.65
C ALA A 296 13.44 -9.23 15.34
N GLY A 297 14.51 -8.57 15.76
CA GLY A 297 15.88 -8.99 15.47
C GLY A 297 16.26 -10.39 15.99
N ASP A 298 15.47 -10.95 16.92
CA ASP A 298 15.61 -12.32 17.43
C ASP A 298 14.75 -13.34 16.62
N GLY A 299 14.07 -12.89 15.55
CA GLY A 299 13.19 -13.71 14.74
C GLY A 299 11.78 -13.90 15.30
N SER A 300 11.48 -13.35 16.48
CA SER A 300 10.12 -13.38 17.04
C SER A 300 9.19 -12.42 16.27
N PRO A 301 7.85 -12.67 16.28
CA PRO A 301 6.90 -11.74 15.68
C PRO A 301 7.05 -10.34 16.28
N ALA A 302 6.89 -9.30 15.43
CA ALA A 302 7.01 -7.91 15.89
C ALA A 302 6.00 -7.62 17.02
N PRO A 303 6.41 -6.86 18.06
CA PRO A 303 5.53 -6.54 19.18
C PRO A 303 4.39 -5.63 18.74
N LYS A 304 3.15 -6.06 19.00
CA LYS A 304 1.94 -5.27 18.78
C LYS A 304 1.62 -4.43 20.00
N LYS A 305 1.38 -3.14 19.80
CA LYS A 305 0.97 -2.20 20.86
C LYS A 305 -0.29 -1.47 20.41
N GLN A 306 -1.15 -1.14 21.37
CA GLN A 306 -2.37 -0.38 21.11
C GLN A 306 -2.25 1.05 21.60
N LEU A 307 -2.79 2.00 20.82
CA LEU A 307 -3.04 3.36 21.25
C LEU A 307 -4.45 3.43 21.83
N THR A 308 -4.56 3.48 23.17
CA THR A 308 -5.84 3.39 23.87
C THR A 308 -6.50 4.73 24.16
N THR A 309 -5.86 5.85 23.82
CA THR A 309 -6.36 7.18 24.12
C THR A 309 -6.63 7.97 22.84
N SER A 310 -7.86 8.43 22.67
CA SER A 310 -8.23 9.35 21.60
C SER A 310 -8.29 10.79 22.13
N TRP A 311 -7.58 11.69 21.45
CA TRP A 311 -7.54 13.11 21.78
C TRP A 311 -8.40 13.96 20.83
N ARG A 312 -8.97 13.35 19.78
CA ARG A 312 -9.70 14.03 18.72
C ARG A 312 -11.19 14.04 18.97
N ASN A 313 -11.74 12.91 19.36
CA ASN A 313 -13.17 12.69 19.42
C ASN A 313 -13.70 12.81 20.85
N PRO A 314 -14.90 13.38 21.09
CA PRO A 314 -15.54 13.37 22.39
C PRO A 314 -16.00 11.95 22.78
N PRO A 315 -16.20 11.67 24.10
CA PRO A 315 -16.55 10.34 24.59
C PRO A 315 -17.76 9.72 23.93
N GLU A 316 -18.81 10.50 23.69
CA GLU A 316 -20.09 10.03 23.14
C GLU A 316 -19.90 9.49 21.69
N VAL A 317 -18.99 10.07 20.91
CA VAL A 317 -18.63 9.58 19.57
C VAL A 317 -17.84 8.28 19.66
N LEU A 318 -16.96 8.15 20.66
CA LEU A 318 -16.20 6.93 20.89
C LEU A 318 -17.11 5.79 21.37
N ASP A 319 -18.07 6.06 22.26
CA ASP A 319 -19.05 5.07 22.71
C ASP A 319 -19.87 4.52 21.54
N LEU A 320 -20.33 5.41 20.63
CA LEU A 320 -21.04 5.00 19.42
C LEU A 320 -20.14 4.16 18.49
N ALA A 321 -18.89 4.58 18.28
CA ALA A 321 -17.94 3.87 17.43
C ALA A 321 -17.62 2.46 18.01
N ASN A 322 -17.43 2.36 19.33
CA ASN A 322 -17.20 1.10 20.01
C ASN A 322 -18.40 0.16 19.88
N ALA A 323 -19.63 0.68 20.07
CA ALA A 323 -20.84 -0.13 19.91
C ALA A 323 -20.99 -0.71 18.49
N VAL A 324 -20.61 0.07 17.45
CA VAL A 324 -20.60 -0.42 16.07
C VAL A 324 -19.48 -1.45 15.85
N SER A 325 -18.29 -1.21 16.39
CA SER A 325 -17.17 -2.15 16.32
C SER A 325 -17.49 -3.49 16.95
N ASP A 326 -18.08 -3.48 18.16
CA ASP A 326 -18.48 -4.68 18.88
C ASP A 326 -19.52 -5.49 18.10
N ALA A 327 -20.45 -4.82 17.44
CA ALA A 327 -21.47 -5.47 16.61
C ALA A 327 -20.87 -6.15 15.36
N ILE A 328 -19.79 -5.60 14.79
CA ILE A 328 -19.14 -6.12 13.58
C ILE A 328 -18.12 -7.23 13.92
N LEU A 329 -17.30 -7.01 14.94
CA LEU A 329 -16.19 -7.89 15.30
C LEU A 329 -16.64 -9.08 16.17
N GLY A 330 -17.83 -8.99 16.78
CA GLY A 330 -18.35 -10.00 17.73
C GLY A 330 -17.66 -9.93 19.09
N THR A 331 -18.28 -10.58 20.08
CA THR A 331 -17.85 -10.55 21.50
C THR A 331 -16.55 -11.30 21.81
N GLY A 332 -15.82 -11.78 20.80
CA GLY A 332 -14.54 -12.49 20.95
C GLY A 332 -13.34 -11.78 20.31
N ALA A 333 -13.55 -10.68 19.63
CA ALA A 333 -12.45 -9.84 19.15
C ALA A 333 -11.94 -8.99 20.34
N GLU A 334 -10.62 -8.86 20.49
CA GLU A 334 -10.06 -7.92 21.45
C GLU A 334 -10.63 -6.53 21.18
N PRO A 335 -11.45 -5.97 22.09
CA PRO A 335 -12.06 -4.67 21.85
C PRO A 335 -10.94 -3.63 21.76
N VAL A 336 -10.92 -2.86 20.69
CA VAL A 336 -10.16 -1.63 20.63
C VAL A 336 -10.89 -0.64 21.52
N SER A 337 -10.70 -0.75 22.84
CA SER A 337 -11.31 0.17 23.78
C SER A 337 -10.58 1.50 23.71
N TYR A 338 -11.18 2.47 23.07
CA TYR A 338 -10.71 3.85 23.12
C TYR A 338 -11.13 4.44 24.49
N THR A 339 -10.17 4.66 25.38
CA THR A 339 -10.39 5.44 26.59
C THR A 339 -10.08 6.91 26.34
N HIS A 340 -10.97 7.79 26.79
CA HIS A 340 -10.80 9.23 26.68
C HIS A 340 -10.20 9.81 27.97
N LEU A 341 -9.08 10.51 27.86
CA LEU A 341 -8.64 11.45 28.89
C LEU A 341 -9.26 12.82 28.57
N ARG A 342 -9.93 13.44 29.55
CA ARG A 342 -10.60 14.72 29.37
C ARG A 342 -9.62 15.76 28.81
N ALA A 343 -10.07 16.48 27.76
CA ALA A 343 -9.31 17.52 27.05
C ALA A 343 -9.04 18.80 27.90
N HIS A 344 -8.91 18.70 29.21
CA HIS A 344 -8.72 19.87 30.07
C HIS A 344 -7.27 20.38 30.15
N GLU A 345 -6.31 19.69 29.60
CA GLU A 345 -4.88 20.09 29.77
C GLU A 345 -4.14 20.49 28.50
N THR A 346 -4.76 20.47 27.33
CA THR A 346 -4.08 20.81 26.05
C THR A 346 -4.36 22.19 25.51
N GLY A 347 -5.10 23.04 26.23
CA GLY A 347 -5.47 24.39 25.79
C GLY A 347 -4.46 25.49 26.05
N ARG A 348 -3.37 25.23 26.77
CA ARG A 348 -2.33 26.22 27.04
C ARG A 348 -0.98 25.52 27.19
N ASN A 349 -0.14 25.66 26.25
CA ASN A 349 1.28 25.30 26.15
C ASN A 349 1.58 24.27 25.06
N LEU A 350 1.41 24.70 23.82
CA LEU A 350 2.24 24.25 22.69
C LEU A 350 2.54 25.47 21.81
#